data_dad8d70eedea4fcedeea80547e52ef48
#
_entry.id   dad8d70eedea4fcedeea80547e52ef48
#
_cell.length_a   1.000
_cell.length_b   1.000
_cell.length_c   1.000
_cell.angle_alpha   90.00
_cell.angle_beta   90.00
_cell.angle_gamma   90.00
#
_symmetry.space_group_name_H-M   'P 1'
#
loop_
_entity.id
_entity.type
_entity.pdbx_description
1 polymer ?
#
loop_
_entity_poly.entity_id
_entity_poly.type
_entity_poly.pdbx_seq_one_letter_code
_entity_poly.pdbx_strand_id
1 'polypeptide(L)'
;MFFCVAAPQNERFFSPHNYFLLFALIVLILQSMTAEALCIKNKIANLREGPGKNYKKVWSVLKYMPFKQIGREGNWIRVKDLDKDTYWVHRSLTTKKHMCAVIKKNKTNVRQKPGRKSPQVDWSPIDKYFSMKVLKIKGAWVHIEDSTGDQGWIYRPLVWVQ
;
A
#
# COMPACT_ATOMS: atom_id res chain seq x y z
N MET A 1 -74.11 33.23 2.00
CA MET A 1 -73.61 32.49 3.16
C MET A 1 -72.53 31.48 2.57
N PHE A 2 -71.27 31.90 2.47
CA PHE A 2 -70.20 31.07 1.96
C PHE A 2 -69.33 30.67 3.14
N PHE A 3 -69.27 29.37 3.43
CA PHE A 3 -68.34 28.79 4.40
C PHE A 3 -67.03 28.49 3.70
N CYS A 4 -65.97 29.19 4.07
CA CYS A 4 -64.62 28.87 3.69
C CYS A 4 -64.10 27.82 4.67
N VAL A 5 -63.85 26.59 4.18
CA VAL A 5 -63.16 25.53 4.95
C VAL A 5 -61.67 25.67 4.72
N ALA A 6 -60.95 26.03 5.78
CA ALA A 6 -59.51 26.07 5.76
C ALA A 6 -58.94 24.65 5.89
N ALA A 7 -58.05 24.24 4.98
CA ALA A 7 -57.31 22.98 5.05
C ALA A 7 -56.18 23.05 6.11
N PRO A 8 -55.91 21.99 6.88
CA PRO A 8 -54.84 22.00 7.85
C PRO A 8 -53.49 21.92 7.16
N GLN A 9 -52.67 22.93 7.33
CA GLN A 9 -51.25 22.95 6.94
C GLN A 9 -50.48 22.08 7.93
N ASN A 10 -50.14 20.86 7.54
CA ASN A 10 -49.27 19.98 8.32
C ASN A 10 -47.79 20.24 7.93
N GLU A 11 -47.27 21.36 8.39
CA GLU A 11 -45.85 21.65 8.29
C GLU A 11 -45.06 20.81 9.32
N ARG A 12 -44.50 19.72 8.87
CA ARG A 12 -43.53 18.98 9.68
C ARG A 12 -42.24 19.81 9.75
N PHE A 13 -42.09 20.56 10.83
CA PHE A 13 -40.84 21.21 11.20
C PHE A 13 -39.77 20.14 11.41
N PHE A 14 -38.94 19.91 10.42
CA PHE A 14 -37.70 19.18 10.61
C PHE A 14 -36.72 20.05 11.38
N SER A 15 -36.47 19.68 12.63
CA SER A 15 -35.54 20.38 13.52
C SER A 15 -34.12 20.45 12.90
N PRO A 16 -33.46 21.61 12.87
CA PRO A 16 -32.10 21.77 12.34
C PRO A 16 -31.06 20.87 13.05
N HIS A 17 -31.34 20.39 14.25
CA HIS A 17 -30.52 19.45 15.00
C HIS A 17 -30.36 18.09 14.29
N ASN A 18 -31.37 17.65 13.53
CA ASN A 18 -31.29 16.38 12.81
C ASN A 18 -30.32 16.41 11.61
N TYR A 19 -30.17 17.56 10.96
CA TYR A 19 -29.22 17.73 9.87
C TYR A 19 -27.77 17.74 10.36
N PHE A 20 -27.54 18.32 11.54
CA PHE A 20 -26.20 18.36 12.15
C PHE A 20 -25.73 16.96 12.56
N LEU A 21 -26.62 16.14 13.13
CA LEU A 21 -26.32 14.75 13.48
C LEU A 21 -26.12 13.87 12.24
N LEU A 22 -26.91 14.04 11.17
CA LEU A 22 -26.73 13.35 9.90
C LEU A 22 -25.43 13.75 9.21
N PHE A 23 -25.07 15.04 9.22
CA PHE A 23 -23.82 15.53 8.65
C PHE A 23 -22.61 15.01 9.43
N ALA A 24 -22.67 15.01 10.76
CA ALA A 24 -21.62 14.44 11.62
C ALA A 24 -21.46 12.93 11.40
N LEU A 25 -22.54 12.19 11.19
CA LEU A 25 -22.52 10.76 10.90
C LEU A 25 -21.90 10.48 9.51
N ILE A 26 -22.20 11.30 8.50
CA ILE A 26 -21.63 11.18 7.15
C ILE A 26 -20.14 11.51 7.15
N VAL A 27 -19.69 12.50 7.91
CA VAL A 27 -18.26 12.85 8.05
C VAL A 27 -17.48 11.73 8.75
N LEU A 28 -18.09 11.02 9.71
CA LEU A 28 -17.46 9.88 10.38
C LEU A 28 -17.24 8.66 9.45
N ILE A 29 -18.10 8.48 8.45
CA ILE A 29 -18.02 7.35 7.49
C ILE A 29 -16.96 7.58 6.40
N LEU A 30 -16.58 8.84 6.16
CA LEU A 30 -15.53 9.24 5.19
C LEU A 30 -14.09 9.10 5.73
N GLN A 31 -13.87 8.40 6.84
CA GLN A 31 -12.53 7.99 7.23
C GLN A 31 -12.04 6.96 6.21
N SER A 32 -11.48 7.48 5.12
CA SER A 32 -10.81 6.71 4.08
C SER A 32 -9.83 5.77 4.75
N MET A 33 -10.02 4.46 4.61
CA MET A 33 -9.02 3.46 4.97
C MET A 33 -7.79 3.73 4.09
N THR A 34 -6.92 4.61 4.55
CA THR A 34 -5.64 4.85 3.89
C THR A 34 -4.90 3.53 3.92
N ALA A 35 -4.76 2.94 2.76
CA ALA A 35 -4.00 1.71 2.63
C ALA A 35 -2.56 2.02 2.93
N GLU A 36 -2.08 1.53 4.05
CA GLU A 36 -0.79 1.84 4.61
C GLU A 36 0.29 0.96 3.99
N ALA A 37 1.33 1.61 3.49
CA ALA A 37 2.50 0.95 2.92
C ALA A 37 3.33 0.29 4.02
N LEU A 38 3.84 -0.91 3.77
CA LEU A 38 4.78 -1.59 4.67
C LEU A 38 5.77 -2.45 3.90
N CYS A 39 6.94 -2.66 4.51
CA CYS A 39 8.04 -3.45 3.96
C CYS A 39 8.36 -4.65 4.86
N ILE A 40 8.88 -5.71 4.29
CA ILE A 40 9.51 -6.78 5.05
C ILE A 40 10.86 -6.31 5.59
N LYS A 41 11.08 -6.43 6.90
CA LYS A 41 12.34 -6.03 7.56
C LYS A 41 13.33 -7.18 7.77
N ASN A 42 12.85 -8.41 7.85
CA ASN A 42 13.67 -9.60 8.07
C ASN A 42 14.21 -10.15 6.74
N LYS A 43 15.32 -10.89 6.79
CA LYS A 43 15.94 -11.51 5.60
C LYS A 43 14.92 -12.32 4.80
N ILE A 44 14.06 -13.08 5.48
CA ILE A 44 12.97 -13.87 4.89
C ILE A 44 11.71 -13.69 5.74
N ALA A 45 10.56 -13.62 5.08
CA ALA A 45 9.24 -13.64 5.71
C ALA A 45 8.32 -14.62 4.98
N ASN A 46 7.60 -15.43 5.75
CA ASN A 46 6.60 -16.34 5.20
C ASN A 46 5.24 -15.66 5.12
N LEU A 47 4.62 -15.75 3.97
CA LEU A 47 3.25 -15.33 3.70
C LEU A 47 2.33 -16.55 3.78
N ARG A 48 1.12 -16.35 4.33
CA ARG A 48 0.17 -17.43 4.61
C ARG A 48 -1.23 -17.12 4.07
N GLU A 49 -2.05 -18.17 3.96
CA GLU A 49 -3.45 -18.06 3.53
C GLU A 49 -4.35 -17.40 4.59
N GLY A 50 -3.96 -17.47 5.89
CA GLY A 50 -4.75 -16.96 7.01
C GLY A 50 -3.92 -16.39 8.15
N PRO A 51 -4.58 -15.78 9.16
CA PRO A 51 -3.96 -15.07 10.28
C PRO A 51 -3.47 -15.98 11.39
N GLY A 52 -2.54 -16.89 11.10
CA GLY A 52 -1.99 -17.83 12.10
C GLY A 52 -0.85 -18.68 11.55
N LYS A 53 -0.03 -19.24 12.43
CA LYS A 53 1.06 -20.16 12.06
C LYS A 53 0.56 -21.51 11.53
N ASN A 54 -0.63 -21.92 11.90
CA ASN A 54 -1.32 -23.12 11.45
C ASN A 54 -1.86 -23.05 10.01
N TYR A 55 -2.01 -21.84 9.46
CA TYR A 55 -2.38 -21.68 8.05
C TYR A 55 -1.23 -22.00 7.12
N LYS A 56 -1.56 -22.54 5.96
CA LYS A 56 -0.60 -22.93 4.93
C LYS A 56 0.31 -21.76 4.53
N LYS A 57 1.62 -22.03 4.47
CA LYS A 57 2.58 -21.11 3.86
C LYS A 57 2.42 -21.18 2.35
N VAL A 58 2.15 -20.05 1.71
CA VAL A 58 1.96 -19.95 0.25
C VAL A 58 3.16 -19.36 -0.46
N TRP A 59 3.91 -18.48 0.23
CA TRP A 59 5.08 -17.85 -0.36
C TRP A 59 6.10 -17.46 0.71
N SER A 60 7.38 -17.36 0.30
CA SER A 60 8.45 -16.78 1.13
C SER A 60 9.06 -15.60 0.38
N VAL A 61 9.07 -14.43 1.01
CA VAL A 61 9.56 -13.20 0.42
C VAL A 61 10.80 -12.69 1.16
N LEU A 62 11.60 -11.91 0.44
CA LEU A 62 12.85 -11.36 0.94
C LEU A 62 12.66 -9.99 1.61
N LYS A 63 13.74 -9.53 2.28
CA LYS A 63 13.84 -8.21 2.88
C LYS A 63 13.51 -7.13 1.85
N TYR A 64 12.86 -6.06 2.31
CA TYR A 64 12.40 -4.93 1.50
C TYR A 64 11.21 -5.23 0.56
N MET A 65 10.66 -6.45 0.56
CA MET A 65 9.44 -6.71 -0.20
C MET A 65 8.32 -5.75 0.26
N PRO A 66 7.78 -4.90 -0.63
CA PRO A 66 6.74 -3.96 -0.28
C PRO A 66 5.37 -4.62 -0.35
N PHE A 67 4.48 -4.15 0.50
CA PHE A 67 3.08 -4.55 0.51
C PHE A 67 2.17 -3.37 0.84
N LYS A 68 0.93 -3.44 0.37
CA LYS A 68 -0.17 -2.60 0.79
C LYS A 68 -0.95 -3.30 1.90
N GLN A 69 -1.02 -2.72 3.08
CA GLN A 69 -1.86 -3.25 4.15
C GLN A 69 -3.34 -3.03 3.79
N ILE A 70 -4.15 -4.08 3.90
CA ILE A 70 -5.59 -4.06 3.60
C ILE A 70 -6.46 -4.56 4.76
N GLY A 71 -5.85 -5.03 5.84
CA GLY A 71 -6.55 -5.48 7.03
C GLY A 71 -5.60 -5.95 8.13
N ARG A 72 -6.15 -6.32 9.28
CA ARG A 72 -5.40 -6.85 10.42
C ARG A 72 -6.30 -7.71 11.29
N GLU A 73 -5.72 -8.79 11.81
CA GLU A 73 -6.32 -9.63 12.84
C GLU A 73 -5.23 -10.00 13.87
N GLY A 74 -5.39 -9.50 15.09
CA GLY A 74 -4.39 -9.65 16.15
C GLY A 74 -2.99 -9.22 15.75
N ASN A 75 -2.05 -10.16 15.70
CA ASN A 75 -0.66 -9.94 15.29
C ASN A 75 -0.41 -10.20 13.79
N TRP A 76 -1.45 -10.48 13.03
CA TRP A 76 -1.35 -10.74 11.61
C TRP A 76 -1.90 -9.58 10.78
N ILE A 77 -1.18 -9.23 9.74
CA ILE A 77 -1.54 -8.16 8.81
C ILE A 77 -1.94 -8.80 7.48
N ARG A 78 -3.14 -8.48 7.01
CA ARG A 78 -3.56 -8.84 5.65
C ARG A 78 -2.96 -7.84 4.68
N VAL A 79 -2.23 -8.35 3.72
CA VAL A 79 -1.44 -7.56 2.76
C VAL A 79 -1.83 -7.88 1.34
N LYS A 80 -1.62 -6.91 0.44
CA LYS A 80 -1.77 -7.06 -1.00
C LYS A 80 -0.44 -6.75 -1.67
N ASP A 81 -0.04 -7.60 -2.62
CA ASP A 81 1.20 -7.44 -3.37
C ASP A 81 1.03 -6.62 -4.68
N LEU A 82 2.07 -6.63 -5.52
CA LEU A 82 2.14 -5.98 -6.82
C LEU A 82 1.05 -6.49 -7.81
N ASP A 83 0.80 -7.78 -7.83
CA ASP A 83 -0.16 -8.43 -8.74
C ASP A 83 -1.59 -8.45 -8.16
N LYS A 84 -1.79 -7.81 -7.00
CA LYS A 84 -3.06 -7.70 -6.25
C LYS A 84 -3.46 -8.98 -5.49
N ASP A 85 -2.58 -9.96 -5.41
CA ASP A 85 -2.77 -11.13 -4.58
C ASP A 85 -2.73 -10.78 -3.10
N THR A 86 -3.47 -11.51 -2.28
CA THR A 86 -3.63 -11.22 -0.85
C THR A 86 -3.07 -12.33 0.02
N TYR A 87 -2.37 -11.92 1.08
CA TYR A 87 -1.69 -12.81 2.00
C TYR A 87 -1.79 -12.30 3.43
N TRP A 88 -1.39 -13.15 4.37
CA TRP A 88 -1.21 -12.78 5.76
C TRP A 88 0.27 -12.87 6.14
N VAL A 89 0.78 -11.82 6.80
CA VAL A 89 2.13 -11.76 7.32
C VAL A 89 2.11 -11.36 8.80
N HIS A 90 2.98 -11.94 9.61
CA HIS A 90 3.06 -11.56 11.02
C HIS A 90 3.70 -10.17 11.16
N ARG A 91 3.10 -9.29 11.98
CA ARG A 91 3.51 -7.88 12.14
C ARG A 91 4.97 -7.70 12.55
N SER A 92 5.53 -8.66 13.33
CA SER A 92 6.93 -8.59 13.75
C SER A 92 7.93 -8.70 12.59
N LEU A 93 7.49 -9.13 11.40
CA LEU A 93 8.33 -9.24 10.20
C LEU A 93 8.29 -8.00 9.31
N THR A 94 7.47 -7.00 9.67
CA THR A 94 7.21 -5.81 8.85
C THR A 94 7.73 -4.52 9.48
N THR A 95 7.89 -3.49 8.66
CA THR A 95 8.28 -2.13 9.09
C THR A 95 7.64 -1.09 8.18
N LYS A 96 7.46 0.13 8.73
CA LYS A 96 7.01 1.34 8.01
C LYS A 96 8.07 2.45 8.04
N LYS A 97 9.29 2.14 8.52
CA LYS A 97 10.36 3.14 8.75
C LYS A 97 10.96 3.70 7.46
N HIS A 98 10.76 3.04 6.32
CA HIS A 98 11.28 3.46 5.02
C HIS A 98 10.36 2.98 3.91
N MET A 99 10.45 3.61 2.76
CA MET A 99 9.79 3.14 1.54
C MET A 99 10.54 1.97 0.94
N CYS A 100 9.81 1.04 0.35
CA CYS A 100 10.36 -0.06 -0.42
C CYS A 100 9.80 -0.09 -1.83
N ALA A 101 10.52 -0.76 -2.70
CA ALA A 101 10.12 -0.97 -4.09
C ALA A 101 10.33 -2.42 -4.51
N VAL A 102 9.56 -2.85 -5.48
CA VAL A 102 9.71 -4.14 -6.15
C VAL A 102 9.63 -3.95 -7.66
N ILE A 103 10.42 -4.74 -8.39
CA ILE A 103 10.46 -4.73 -9.86
C ILE A 103 9.18 -5.30 -10.44
N LYS A 104 8.63 -4.63 -11.45
CA LYS A 104 7.38 -5.00 -12.14
C LYS A 104 7.58 -5.93 -13.34
N LYS A 105 8.78 -5.94 -13.95
CA LYS A 105 9.08 -6.67 -15.20
C LYS A 105 10.45 -7.30 -15.15
N ASN A 106 10.59 -8.47 -15.77
CA ASN A 106 11.88 -9.12 -15.93
C ASN A 106 12.84 -8.27 -16.78
N LYS A 107 14.14 -8.51 -16.64
CA LYS A 107 15.22 -7.84 -17.36
C LYS A 107 15.17 -6.31 -17.23
N THR A 108 14.85 -5.82 -16.01
CA THR A 108 14.86 -4.39 -15.71
C THR A 108 16.29 -3.91 -15.46
N ASN A 109 16.70 -2.87 -16.18
CA ASN A 109 18.03 -2.28 -16.05
C ASN A 109 18.14 -1.41 -14.79
N VAL A 110 19.21 -1.62 -14.04
CA VAL A 110 19.67 -0.77 -12.94
C VAL A 110 20.88 0.01 -13.39
N ARG A 111 20.92 1.31 -13.09
CA ARG A 111 21.94 2.22 -13.61
C ARG A 111 22.72 2.90 -12.48
N GLN A 112 23.97 3.30 -12.79
CA GLN A 112 24.84 3.99 -11.82
C GLN A 112 24.34 5.40 -11.48
N LYS A 113 23.69 6.09 -12.43
CA LYS A 113 23.16 7.46 -12.27
C LYS A 113 21.77 7.57 -12.91
N PRO A 114 20.93 8.55 -12.51
CA PRO A 114 19.65 8.79 -13.17
C PRO A 114 19.86 9.26 -14.61
N GLY A 115 19.36 8.47 -15.58
CA GLY A 115 19.46 8.76 -17.00
C GLY A 115 19.54 7.51 -17.88
N ARG A 116 18.86 7.53 -19.03
CA ARG A 116 18.80 6.37 -19.95
C ARG A 116 20.17 5.99 -20.53
N LYS A 117 21.08 6.95 -20.65
CA LYS A 117 22.43 6.76 -21.19
C LYS A 117 23.47 6.38 -20.11
N SER A 118 23.10 6.42 -18.81
CA SER A 118 24.02 6.05 -17.74
C SER A 118 24.38 4.56 -17.85
N PRO A 119 25.63 4.17 -17.57
CA PRO A 119 26.03 2.78 -17.52
C PRO A 119 25.14 1.96 -16.55
N GLN A 120 25.01 0.68 -16.81
CA GLN A 120 24.39 -0.26 -15.89
C GLN A 120 25.36 -0.57 -14.74
N VAL A 121 24.80 -1.00 -13.60
CA VAL A 121 25.58 -1.60 -12.52
C VAL A 121 25.88 -3.06 -12.84
N ASP A 122 26.88 -3.67 -12.20
CA ASP A 122 27.37 -5.02 -12.55
C ASP A 122 26.31 -6.12 -12.30
N TRP A 123 25.42 -5.91 -11.33
CA TRP A 123 24.32 -6.84 -11.02
C TRP A 123 23.02 -6.59 -11.81
N SER A 124 23.10 -5.77 -12.84
CA SER A 124 22.00 -5.53 -13.80
C SER A 124 22.10 -6.50 -14.99
N PRO A 125 20.98 -6.92 -15.61
CA PRO A 125 19.59 -6.61 -15.27
C PRO A 125 19.03 -7.47 -14.12
N ILE A 126 17.91 -7.01 -13.53
CA ILE A 126 17.18 -7.71 -12.47
C ILE A 126 15.76 -8.06 -12.89
N ASP A 127 15.19 -9.07 -12.22
CA ASP A 127 13.90 -9.63 -12.60
C ASP A 127 12.74 -9.16 -11.74
N LYS A 128 11.51 -9.44 -12.18
CA LYS A 128 10.28 -9.18 -11.46
C LYS A 128 10.39 -9.73 -10.03
N TYR A 129 9.80 -9.01 -9.07
CA TYR A 129 9.83 -9.31 -7.64
C TYR A 129 11.18 -9.09 -6.94
N PHE A 130 12.22 -8.64 -7.61
CA PHE A 130 13.41 -8.17 -6.91
C PHE A 130 13.05 -6.96 -6.03
N SER A 131 13.28 -7.07 -4.73
CA SER A 131 12.82 -6.10 -3.71
C SER A 131 13.98 -5.28 -3.16
N MET A 132 13.70 -3.98 -2.91
CA MET A 132 14.72 -2.99 -2.56
C MET A 132 14.15 -1.93 -1.61
N LYS A 133 15.03 -1.33 -0.83
CA LYS A 133 14.74 -0.10 -0.09
C LYS A 133 14.87 1.09 -1.02
N VAL A 134 13.94 2.05 -0.92
CA VAL A 134 14.01 3.32 -1.63
C VAL A 134 14.79 4.32 -0.81
N LEU A 135 15.87 4.85 -1.36
CA LEU A 135 16.69 5.89 -0.72
C LEU A 135 16.16 7.28 -1.05
N LYS A 136 15.83 7.54 -2.32
CA LYS A 136 15.20 8.78 -2.78
C LYS A 136 14.55 8.65 -4.16
N ILE A 137 13.69 9.60 -4.49
CA ILE A 137 13.09 9.73 -5.81
C ILE A 137 13.53 11.07 -6.40
N LYS A 138 14.04 11.05 -7.65
CA LYS A 138 14.45 12.24 -8.41
C LYS A 138 13.79 12.21 -9.78
N GLY A 139 12.71 12.98 -9.93
CA GLY A 139 11.91 13.00 -11.17
C GLY A 139 11.41 11.59 -11.54
N ALA A 140 11.76 11.12 -12.71
CA ALA A 140 11.39 9.80 -13.22
C ALA A 140 12.32 8.66 -12.76
N TRP A 141 13.20 8.87 -11.77
CA TRP A 141 14.17 7.89 -11.32
C TRP A 141 14.06 7.64 -9.82
N VAL A 142 14.22 6.38 -9.44
CA VAL A 142 14.22 5.89 -8.04
C VAL A 142 15.63 5.42 -7.70
N HIS A 143 16.24 5.99 -6.67
CA HIS A 143 17.49 5.52 -6.08
C HIS A 143 17.17 4.43 -5.07
N ILE A 144 17.76 3.28 -5.25
CA ILE A 144 17.48 2.09 -4.46
C ILE A 144 18.74 1.53 -3.81
N GLU A 145 18.51 0.72 -2.77
CA GLU A 145 19.51 -0.09 -2.09
C GLU A 145 18.94 -1.49 -1.93
N ASP A 146 19.68 -2.49 -2.33
CA ASP A 146 19.29 -3.89 -2.17
C ASP A 146 19.55 -4.41 -0.74
N SER A 147 19.37 -5.71 -0.51
CA SER A 147 19.56 -6.31 0.82
C SER A 147 21.02 -6.48 1.22
N THR A 148 21.96 -6.36 0.29
CA THR A 148 23.42 -6.44 0.48
C THR A 148 24.06 -5.08 0.69
N GLY A 149 23.35 -4.00 0.33
CA GLY A 149 23.81 -2.63 0.42
C GLY A 149 24.21 -2.03 -0.93
N ASP A 150 24.09 -2.79 -2.01
CA ASP A 150 24.37 -2.32 -3.36
C ASP A 150 23.32 -1.32 -3.81
N GLN A 151 23.76 -0.25 -4.48
CA GLN A 151 22.89 0.87 -4.83
C GLN A 151 22.84 1.10 -6.35
N GLY A 152 21.73 1.66 -6.80
CA GLY A 152 21.54 2.01 -8.19
C GLY A 152 20.28 2.81 -8.45
N TRP A 153 20.06 3.14 -9.71
CA TRP A 153 18.92 3.94 -10.16
C TRP A 153 18.06 3.16 -11.15
N ILE A 154 16.75 3.19 -10.92
CA ILE A 154 15.77 2.51 -11.78
C ILE A 154 14.75 3.54 -12.27
N TYR A 155 14.30 3.38 -13.51
CA TYR A 155 13.24 4.19 -14.08
C TYR A 155 11.91 3.90 -13.36
N ARG A 156 11.30 4.93 -12.78
CA ARG A 156 10.14 4.83 -11.87
C ARG A 156 8.96 3.99 -12.41
N PRO A 157 8.57 4.05 -13.69
CA PRO A 157 7.49 3.19 -14.21
C PRO A 157 7.77 1.69 -14.13
N LEU A 158 9.03 1.25 -13.98
CA LEU A 158 9.42 -0.16 -13.88
C LEU A 158 9.36 -0.73 -12.46
N VAL A 159 9.10 0.11 -11.46
CA VAL A 159 9.00 -0.29 -10.05
C VAL A 159 7.62 0.01 -9.47
N TRP A 160 7.22 -0.79 -8.50
CA TRP A 160 6.11 -0.51 -7.62
C TRP A 160 6.66 -0.09 -6.25
N VAL A 161 6.42 1.17 -5.89
CA VAL A 161 6.91 1.79 -4.65
C VAL A 161 5.77 1.86 -3.65
N GLN A 162 6.04 1.47 -2.42
CA GLN A 162 5.12 1.58 -1.26
C GLN A 162 5.82 2.21 -0.05
#